data_26dc362610d0c2bc127601322cca2a76
#
_entry.id   26dc362610d0c2bc127601322cca2a76
#
_cell.length_a   1.000
_cell.length_b   1.000
_cell.length_c   1.000
_cell.angle_alpha   90.00
_cell.angle_beta   90.00
_cell.angle_gamma   90.00
#
_symmetry.space_group_name_H-M   'P 1'
#
loop_
_entity.id
_entity.type
_entity.pdbx_description
1 polymer ?
#
loop_
_entity_poly.entity_id
_entity_poly.type
_entity_poly.pdbx_seq_one_letter_code
_entity_poly.pdbx_strand_id
1 'polypeptide(L)'
;MKKSKKIIVLGGDGYLGWPVAMFLSKNNYDVLIIDDYSKRKICKKLGIKSLCPVKKLDKRVSSWNKISKNKIKYEIQNLRDYEKSKPIFNKFQPETVIHLAEQPSAPYSMMSYEAASFTLKNNL
;
A
#
# COMPACT_ATOMS: atom_id res chain seq x y z
N MET A 1 3.73 -20.82 -21.94
CA MET A 1 3.35 -20.46 -20.56
C MET A 1 2.62 -19.12 -20.55
N LYS A 2 1.48 -19.06 -19.92
CA LYS A 2 0.75 -17.80 -19.75
C LYS A 2 1.58 -16.87 -18.86
N LYS A 3 1.99 -15.71 -19.37
CA LYS A 3 2.69 -14.69 -18.58
C LYS A 3 1.79 -14.26 -17.40
N SER A 4 2.30 -14.26 -16.18
CA SER A 4 1.53 -13.79 -15.01
C SER A 4 1.18 -12.31 -15.20
N LYS A 5 -0.08 -11.96 -14.96
CA LYS A 5 -0.54 -10.57 -14.99
C LYS A 5 0.09 -9.77 -13.86
N LYS A 6 0.52 -8.56 -14.16
CA LYS A 6 1.17 -7.65 -13.22
C LYS A 6 0.16 -6.70 -12.59
N ILE A 7 0.09 -6.70 -11.27
CA ILE A 7 -0.85 -5.87 -10.51
C ILE A 7 -0.09 -5.03 -9.49
N ILE A 8 -0.36 -3.72 -9.47
CA ILE A 8 0.06 -2.86 -8.38
C ILE A 8 -1.07 -2.74 -7.36
N VAL A 9 -0.76 -2.91 -6.08
CA VAL A 9 -1.65 -2.64 -4.95
C VAL A 9 -1.14 -1.41 -4.21
N LEU A 10 -1.85 -0.29 -4.36
CA LEU A 10 -1.58 0.93 -3.62
C LEU A 10 -2.21 0.85 -2.24
N GLY A 11 -1.45 1.13 -1.18
CA GLY A 11 -1.92 1.00 0.20
C GLY A 11 -1.84 -0.42 0.76
N GLY A 12 -0.83 -1.18 0.35
CA GLY A 12 -0.67 -2.58 0.74
C GLY A 12 -0.24 -2.81 2.19
N ASP A 13 0.14 -1.77 2.94
CA ASP A 13 0.35 -1.86 4.39
C ASP A 13 -0.97 -1.87 5.18
N GLY A 14 -2.05 -1.45 4.55
CA GLY A 14 -3.36 -1.29 5.17
C GLY A 14 -4.12 -2.59 5.41
N TYR A 15 -5.24 -2.43 6.08
CA TYR A 15 -6.15 -3.51 6.48
C TYR A 15 -6.71 -4.32 5.31
N LEU A 16 -7.05 -3.65 4.21
CA LEU A 16 -7.53 -4.30 2.99
C LEU A 16 -6.38 -4.66 2.03
N GLY A 17 -5.39 -3.78 1.91
CA GLY A 17 -4.33 -3.92 0.90
C GLY A 17 -3.47 -5.15 1.08
N TRP A 18 -3.09 -5.48 2.31
CA TRP A 18 -2.26 -6.65 2.57
C TRP A 18 -2.96 -7.98 2.26
N PRO A 19 -4.19 -8.25 2.73
CA PRO A 19 -4.92 -9.46 2.34
C PRO A 19 -5.16 -9.58 0.84
N VAL A 20 -5.46 -8.46 0.15
CA VAL A 20 -5.60 -8.44 -1.32
C VAL A 20 -4.30 -8.83 -2.00
N ALA A 21 -3.18 -8.27 -1.58
CA ALA A 21 -1.86 -8.59 -2.14
C ALA A 21 -1.51 -10.08 -1.96
N MET A 22 -1.76 -10.65 -0.77
CA MET A 22 -1.56 -12.08 -0.52
C MET A 22 -2.46 -12.95 -1.39
N PHE A 23 -3.73 -12.60 -1.52
CA PHE A 23 -4.69 -13.33 -2.36
C PHE A 23 -4.26 -13.35 -3.82
N LEU A 24 -3.87 -12.20 -4.36
CA LEU A 24 -3.39 -12.08 -5.74
C LEU A 24 -2.11 -12.89 -5.96
N SER A 25 -1.13 -12.77 -5.06
CA SER A 25 0.11 -13.54 -5.12
C SER A 25 -0.15 -15.05 -5.11
N LYS A 26 -1.06 -15.51 -4.22
CA LYS A 26 -1.47 -16.93 -4.17
C LYS A 26 -2.11 -17.41 -5.50
N ASN A 27 -2.80 -16.53 -6.20
CA ASN A 27 -3.46 -16.81 -7.49
C ASN A 27 -2.59 -16.52 -8.72
N ASN A 28 -1.28 -16.55 -8.57
CA ASN A 28 -0.27 -16.45 -9.64
C ASN A 28 -0.22 -15.08 -10.35
N TYR A 29 -0.59 -14.00 -9.66
CA TYR A 29 -0.33 -12.64 -10.14
C TYR A 29 1.08 -12.18 -9.69
N ASP A 30 1.76 -11.39 -10.52
CA ASP A 30 2.98 -10.67 -10.12
C ASP A 30 2.56 -9.37 -9.41
N VAL A 31 2.79 -9.32 -8.10
CA VAL A 31 2.25 -8.26 -7.24
C VAL A 31 3.35 -7.33 -6.77
N LEU A 32 3.15 -6.03 -6.99
CA LEU A 32 3.93 -4.96 -6.38
C LEU A 32 3.04 -4.12 -5.47
N ILE A 33 3.43 -4.00 -4.21
CA ILE A 33 2.81 -3.08 -3.24
C ILE A 33 3.52 -1.73 -3.29
N ILE A 34 2.76 -0.63 -3.26
CA ILE A 34 3.29 0.72 -3.01
C ILE A 34 2.55 1.30 -1.80
N ASP A 35 3.31 1.78 -0.81
CA ASP A 35 2.78 2.39 0.41
C ASP A 35 3.79 3.40 0.96
N ASP A 36 3.35 4.43 1.67
CA ASP A 36 4.23 5.42 2.32
C ASP A 36 4.15 5.40 3.86
N TYR A 37 3.40 4.45 4.42
CA TYR A 37 3.10 4.35 5.85
C TYR A 37 2.38 5.57 6.45
N SER A 38 1.70 6.39 5.64
CA SER A 38 0.98 7.59 6.12
C SER A 38 0.02 7.27 7.25
N LYS A 39 -0.75 6.18 7.14
CA LYS A 39 -1.67 5.76 8.20
C LYS A 39 -0.96 5.47 9.51
N ARG A 40 0.19 4.80 9.48
CA ARG A 40 1.00 4.54 10.69
C ARG A 40 1.51 5.83 11.31
N LYS A 41 1.94 6.79 10.49
CA LYS A 41 2.41 8.10 10.94
C LYS A 41 1.29 8.89 11.62
N ILE A 42 0.10 8.90 11.01
CA ILE A 42 -1.11 9.53 11.57
C ILE A 42 -1.49 8.89 12.91
N CYS A 43 -1.59 7.56 12.96
CA CYS A 43 -1.91 6.84 14.21
C CYS A 43 -0.91 7.16 15.32
N LYS A 44 0.39 7.17 15.00
CA LYS A 44 1.44 7.53 15.97
C LYS A 44 1.27 8.97 16.46
N LYS A 45 1.02 9.93 15.57
CA LYS A 45 0.79 11.34 15.93
C LYS A 45 -0.42 11.51 16.84
N LEU A 46 -1.47 10.74 16.64
CA LEU A 46 -2.70 10.78 17.41
C LEU A 46 -2.66 9.90 18.69
N GLY A 47 -1.56 9.21 18.96
CA GLY A 47 -1.46 8.29 20.09
C GLY A 47 -2.32 7.03 19.98
N ILE A 48 -2.82 6.73 18.76
CA ILE A 48 -3.66 5.56 18.51
C ILE A 48 -2.78 4.32 18.41
N LYS A 49 -3.12 3.29 19.18
CA LYS A 49 -2.46 1.98 19.15
C LYS A 49 -3.38 0.94 18.50
N SER A 50 -2.82 0.08 17.68
CA SER A 50 -3.55 -1.08 17.14
C SER A 50 -3.84 -2.08 18.24
N LEU A 51 -5.03 -2.69 18.22
CA LEU A 51 -5.38 -3.80 19.12
C LEU A 51 -4.41 -4.97 18.98
N CYS A 52 -4.05 -5.29 17.75
CA CYS A 52 -3.03 -6.30 17.43
C CYS A 52 -1.81 -5.62 16.81
N PRO A 53 -0.59 -5.93 17.28
CA PRO A 53 0.63 -5.42 16.67
C PRO A 53 0.76 -5.92 15.21
N VAL A 54 0.88 -4.99 14.27
CA VAL A 54 1.06 -5.31 12.84
C VAL A 54 2.48 -4.93 12.43
N LYS A 55 3.24 -5.92 11.98
CA LYS A 55 4.59 -5.70 11.47
C LYS A 55 4.56 -4.87 10.19
N LYS A 56 5.65 -4.16 9.90
CA LYS A 56 5.82 -3.41 8.64
C LYS A 56 5.94 -4.35 7.44
N LEU A 57 5.83 -3.81 6.23
CA LEU A 57 5.85 -4.59 4.99
C LEU A 57 7.12 -5.40 4.81
N ASP A 58 8.30 -4.89 5.20
CA ASP A 58 9.56 -5.63 5.14
C ASP A 58 9.47 -7.01 5.79
N LYS A 59 8.93 -7.08 7.01
CA LYS A 59 8.75 -8.33 7.74
C LYS A 59 7.63 -9.19 7.18
N ARG A 60 6.49 -8.59 6.83
CA ARG A 60 5.34 -9.33 6.27
C ARG A 60 5.66 -9.92 4.90
N VAL A 61 6.25 -9.14 4.01
CA VAL A 61 6.68 -9.60 2.69
C VAL A 61 7.75 -10.69 2.81
N SER A 62 8.75 -10.50 3.69
CA SER A 62 9.77 -11.52 3.94
C SER A 62 9.14 -12.83 4.41
N SER A 63 8.20 -12.79 5.36
CA SER A 63 7.51 -13.98 5.87
C SER A 63 6.66 -14.66 4.79
N TRP A 64 5.89 -13.88 4.04
CA TRP A 64 5.08 -14.40 2.92
C TRP A 64 5.96 -15.07 1.87
N ASN A 65 7.04 -14.41 1.49
CA ASN A 65 7.93 -14.88 0.45
C ASN A 65 8.73 -16.15 0.84
N LYS A 66 8.77 -16.52 2.11
CA LYS A 66 9.33 -17.81 2.54
C LYS A 66 8.39 -18.98 2.30
N ILE A 67 7.09 -18.76 2.42
CA ILE A 67 6.07 -19.81 2.35
C ILE A 67 5.32 -19.85 1.02
N SER A 68 5.26 -18.74 0.30
CA SER A 68 4.54 -18.64 -0.98
C SER A 68 5.44 -18.96 -2.16
N LYS A 69 4.91 -19.71 -3.13
CA LYS A 69 5.56 -19.95 -4.42
C LYS A 69 5.77 -18.62 -5.18
N ASN A 70 4.75 -17.77 -5.18
CA ASN A 70 4.80 -16.47 -5.85
C ASN A 70 5.15 -15.38 -4.84
N LYS A 71 6.10 -14.54 -5.22
CA LYS A 71 6.66 -13.51 -4.36
C LYS A 71 5.88 -12.20 -4.50
N ILE A 72 5.75 -11.49 -3.37
CA ILE A 72 5.29 -10.10 -3.36
C ILE A 72 6.51 -9.19 -3.34
N LYS A 73 6.49 -8.13 -4.15
CA LYS A 73 7.44 -7.02 -4.13
C LYS A 73 6.80 -5.82 -3.46
N TYR A 74 7.59 -4.91 -2.92
CA TYR A 74 7.08 -3.66 -2.36
C TYR A 74 8.05 -2.51 -2.55
N GLU A 75 7.49 -1.31 -2.65
CA GLU A 75 8.20 -0.04 -2.67
C GLU A 75 7.58 0.90 -1.64
N ILE A 76 8.43 1.60 -0.88
CA ILE A 76 7.97 2.63 0.05
C ILE A 76 8.07 3.97 -0.66
N GLN A 77 6.92 4.45 -1.15
CA GLN A 77 6.85 5.67 -1.94
C GLN A 77 5.55 6.43 -1.68
N ASN A 78 5.67 7.75 -1.54
CA ASN A 78 4.53 8.66 -1.51
C ASN A 78 4.03 8.90 -2.94
N LEU A 79 2.81 8.46 -3.23
CA LEU A 79 2.20 8.57 -4.56
C LEU A 79 1.97 10.02 -5.02
N ARG A 80 1.90 10.97 -4.09
CA ARG A 80 1.81 12.40 -4.41
C ARG A 80 3.10 12.97 -5.03
N ASP A 81 4.23 12.28 -4.85
CA ASP A 81 5.50 12.58 -5.52
C ASP A 81 5.54 11.88 -6.88
N TYR A 82 4.97 12.56 -7.88
CA TYR A 82 4.84 12.03 -9.24
C TYR A 82 6.18 11.65 -9.85
N GLU A 83 7.20 12.49 -9.69
CA GLU A 83 8.52 12.28 -10.30
C GLU A 83 9.20 11.00 -9.79
N LYS A 84 8.98 10.66 -8.52
CA LYS A 84 9.50 9.41 -7.94
C LYS A 84 8.60 8.21 -8.17
N SER A 85 7.30 8.42 -8.27
CA SER A 85 6.33 7.34 -8.49
C SER A 85 6.31 6.84 -9.92
N LYS A 86 6.38 7.74 -10.91
CA LYS A 86 6.37 7.41 -12.34
C LYS A 86 7.38 6.34 -12.76
N PRO A 87 8.67 6.40 -12.35
CA PRO A 87 9.64 5.37 -12.70
C PRO A 87 9.27 3.96 -12.20
N ILE A 88 8.60 3.85 -11.05
CA ILE A 88 8.15 2.58 -10.48
C ILE A 88 7.13 1.93 -11.42
N PHE A 89 6.13 2.71 -11.86
CA PHE A 89 5.11 2.25 -12.81
C PHE A 89 5.71 1.88 -14.16
N ASN A 90 6.60 2.72 -14.68
CA ASN A 90 7.27 2.48 -15.95
C ASN A 90 8.12 1.21 -15.93
N LYS A 91 8.83 0.94 -14.84
CA LYS A 91 9.63 -0.27 -14.67
C LYS A 91 8.78 -1.52 -14.49
N PHE A 92 7.74 -1.44 -13.69
CA PHE A 92 6.89 -2.59 -13.39
C PHE A 92 5.91 -2.93 -14.52
N GLN A 93 5.38 -1.92 -15.22
CA GLN A 93 4.41 -2.07 -16.31
C GLN A 93 3.16 -2.85 -15.89
N PRO A 94 2.37 -2.35 -14.92
CA PRO A 94 1.18 -3.05 -14.45
C PRO A 94 0.08 -3.11 -15.53
N GLU A 95 -0.64 -4.22 -15.56
CA GLU A 95 -1.88 -4.34 -16.34
C GLU A 95 -3.10 -3.80 -15.56
N THR A 96 -3.00 -3.80 -14.23
CA THR A 96 -4.07 -3.34 -13.33
C THR A 96 -3.47 -2.68 -12.11
N VAL A 97 -4.12 -1.62 -11.65
CA VAL A 97 -3.82 -0.94 -10.39
C VAL A 97 -5.03 -1.02 -9.47
N ILE A 98 -4.84 -1.53 -8.26
CA ILE A 98 -5.86 -1.55 -7.20
C ILE A 98 -5.51 -0.45 -6.21
N HIS A 99 -6.35 0.56 -6.12
CA HIS A 99 -6.11 1.74 -5.29
C HIS A 99 -6.82 1.62 -3.93
N LEU A 100 -6.05 1.39 -2.86
CA LEU A 100 -6.50 1.31 -1.46
C LEU A 100 -5.69 2.25 -0.55
N ALA A 101 -4.99 3.22 -1.14
CA ALA A 101 -4.09 4.14 -0.44
C ALA A 101 -4.77 5.45 0.00
N GLU A 102 -6.07 5.49 0.03
CA GLU A 102 -6.84 6.66 0.42
C GLU A 102 -6.81 6.87 1.95
N GLN A 103 -6.98 8.12 2.37
CA GLN A 103 -7.27 8.48 3.75
C GLN A 103 -8.81 8.41 3.95
N PRO A 104 -9.36 7.35 4.60
CA PRO A 104 -10.79 7.11 4.63
C PRO A 104 -11.50 7.73 5.83
N SER A 105 -10.77 8.31 6.79
CA SER A 105 -11.35 8.79 8.06
C SER A 105 -11.92 10.19 7.92
N ALA A 106 -13.25 10.31 7.88
CA ALA A 106 -13.95 11.59 7.95
C ALA A 106 -13.61 12.37 9.23
N PRO A 107 -13.62 11.78 10.45
CA PRO A 107 -13.21 12.50 11.65
C PRO A 107 -11.80 13.08 11.57
N TYR A 108 -10.83 12.32 11.02
CA TYR A 108 -9.48 12.84 10.83
C TYR A 108 -9.46 14.07 9.91
N SER A 109 -10.17 14.04 8.77
CA SER A 109 -10.21 15.14 7.82
C SER A 109 -10.82 16.43 8.40
N MET A 110 -11.60 16.32 9.45
CA MET A 110 -12.27 17.45 10.13
C MET A 110 -11.48 18.03 11.31
N MET A 111 -10.35 17.43 11.68
CA MET A 111 -9.59 17.84 12.88
C MET A 111 -8.84 19.15 12.73
N SER A 112 -8.34 19.46 11.51
CA SER A 112 -7.58 20.67 11.21
C SER A 112 -7.55 20.93 9.70
N TYR A 113 -7.12 22.13 9.33
CA TYR A 113 -6.88 22.49 7.93
C TYR A 113 -5.83 21.56 7.27
N GLU A 114 -4.77 21.25 8.01
CA GLU A 114 -3.71 20.34 7.54
C GLU A 114 -4.26 18.94 7.28
N ALA A 115 -5.12 18.42 8.17
CA ALA A 115 -5.75 17.11 8.00
C ALA A 115 -6.71 17.09 6.80
N ALA A 116 -7.51 18.14 6.62
CA ALA A 116 -8.38 18.30 5.46
C ALA A 116 -7.58 18.39 4.15
N SER A 117 -6.54 19.23 4.12
CA SER A 117 -5.65 19.38 2.98
C SER A 117 -4.91 18.08 2.63
N PHE A 118 -4.43 17.35 3.65
CA PHE A 118 -3.81 16.04 3.44
C PHE A 118 -4.81 15.07 2.80
N THR A 119 -6.03 14.97 3.35
CA THR A 119 -7.07 14.06 2.85
C THR A 119 -7.37 14.35 1.39
N LEU A 120 -7.62 15.61 1.06
CA LEU A 120 -7.92 16.01 -0.31
C LEU A 120 -6.79 15.66 -1.28
N LYS A 121 -5.56 16.08 -0.96
CA LYS A 121 -4.38 15.85 -1.82
C LYS A 121 -3.96 14.37 -1.92
N ASN A 122 -4.31 13.56 -0.92
CA ASN A 122 -3.96 12.13 -0.93
C ASN A 122 -4.98 11.30 -1.72
N ASN A 123 -6.25 11.75 -1.78
CA ASN A 123 -7.34 10.98 -2.37
C ASN A 123 -7.67 11.41 -3.82
N LEU A 124 -7.06 12.48 -4.33
CA LEU A 124 -7.17 12.94 -5.72
C LEU A 124 -5.96 12.51 -6.55
#